data_cee4320a3e611dc4161a9834d3a1ea7a
#
_entry.id   cee4320a3e611dc4161a9834d3a1ea7a
#
_cell.length_a   1.000
_cell.length_b   1.000
_cell.length_c   1.000
_cell.angle_alpha   90.00
_cell.angle_beta   90.00
_cell.angle_gamma   90.00
#
_symmetry.space_group_name_H-M   'P 1'
#
loop_
_entity.id
_entity.type
_entity.pdbx_description
1 polymer ?
#
loop_
_entity_poly.entity_id
_entity_poly.type
_entity_poly.pdbx_seq_one_letter_code
_entity_poly.pdbx_strand_id
1 'polypeptide(L)'
;MYKVALGAVSAALASTALAADDPSSSSEKTEAWEFTATAYPTSIRHGDSYTSAVFTADRGALHLEGRYNYESVGARSAFVGWNFSGRSDGGLSWELTPMLGGAWGTTDAVVPGLKATVGLGRFDFYTEIEYVRPDDQSSRYLYAWNEFGFKPSEWLRLGAAVQRTRAYGGDRNVQVGPFAQVTWSHFTLGGYWFNPGASDQVVVMSLGVSF
;
A
#
# COMPACT_ATOMS: atom_id res chain seq x y z
N MET A 1 13.92 -10.68 -23.30
CA MET A 1 12.54 -10.17 -23.17
C MET A 1 12.25 -10.16 -21.67
N TYR A 2 12.64 -9.09 -20.98
CA TYR A 2 12.47 -8.99 -19.53
C TYR A 2 11.00 -8.69 -19.23
N LYS A 3 10.29 -9.62 -18.57
CA LYS A 3 8.98 -9.35 -17.99
C LYS A 3 9.22 -8.42 -16.79
N VAL A 4 9.03 -7.11 -16.97
CA VAL A 4 8.95 -6.18 -15.85
C VAL A 4 7.75 -6.62 -15.02
N ALA A 5 7.99 -7.07 -13.80
CA ALA A 5 6.93 -7.34 -12.86
C ALA A 5 6.21 -6.02 -12.59
N LEU A 6 4.93 -5.93 -12.95
CA LEU A 6 4.08 -4.86 -12.47
C LEU A 6 3.91 -5.08 -10.96
N GLY A 7 4.45 -4.16 -10.17
CA GLY A 7 4.26 -4.16 -8.74
C GLY A 7 2.76 -4.21 -8.40
N ALA A 8 2.42 -4.99 -7.42
CA ALA A 8 1.06 -5.12 -6.95
C ALA A 8 0.67 -3.93 -6.07
N VAL A 9 -0.61 -3.70 -6.00
CA VAL A 9 -1.29 -2.58 -5.35
C VAL A 9 -1.35 -2.80 -3.84
N SER A 10 -0.86 -1.86 -3.05
CA SER A 10 -1.21 -1.76 -1.63
C SER A 10 -2.13 -0.57 -1.42
N ALA A 11 -3.38 -0.82 -1.13
CA ALA A 11 -4.24 0.19 -0.54
C ALA A 11 -4.10 0.07 0.99
N ALA A 12 -3.42 1.02 1.62
CA ALA A 12 -3.40 1.07 3.07
C ALA A 12 -4.81 1.38 3.57
N LEU A 13 -5.38 0.45 4.29
CA LEU A 13 -6.54 0.70 5.14
C LEU A 13 -6.05 1.45 6.37
N ALA A 14 -5.90 2.78 6.27
CA ALA A 14 -5.70 3.62 7.44
C ALA A 14 -7.03 3.70 8.21
N SER A 15 -7.33 2.68 9.00
CA SER A 15 -8.38 2.73 10.02
C SER A 15 -7.81 3.47 11.22
N THR A 16 -7.73 4.81 11.15
CA THR A 16 -7.48 5.62 12.34
C THR A 16 -8.77 5.70 13.15
N ALA A 17 -9.01 4.74 14.02
CA ALA A 17 -9.84 4.95 15.19
C ALA A 17 -9.05 5.86 16.16
N LEU A 18 -9.10 7.17 15.95
CA LEU A 18 -8.57 8.14 16.88
C LEU A 18 -9.50 8.26 18.06
N ALA A 19 -9.24 7.49 19.12
CA ALA A 19 -9.74 7.79 20.44
C ALA A 19 -9.10 9.10 20.92
N ALA A 20 -9.92 10.06 21.32
CA ALA A 20 -9.45 11.26 21.99
C ALA A 20 -8.91 10.86 23.37
N ASP A 21 -7.61 10.94 23.59
CA ASP A 21 -7.00 10.70 24.89
C ASP A 21 -7.32 11.85 25.84
N ASP A 22 -8.01 11.51 26.94
CA ASP A 22 -8.15 12.33 28.13
C ASP A 22 -6.83 12.21 28.95
N PRO A 23 -6.09 13.29 29.25
CA PRO A 23 -4.75 13.23 29.81
C PRO A 23 -4.66 12.85 31.29
N SER A 24 -5.66 12.23 31.90
CA SER A 24 -5.74 12.00 33.34
C SER A 24 -5.73 10.55 33.82
N SER A 25 -5.36 9.56 33.02
CA SER A 25 -5.18 8.19 33.52
C SER A 25 -3.90 7.55 33.02
N SER A 26 -2.85 7.54 33.84
CA SER A 26 -1.65 6.74 33.67
C SER A 26 -1.92 5.26 34.03
N SER A 27 -2.79 4.57 33.30
CA SER A 27 -2.77 3.13 33.24
C SER A 27 -2.01 2.78 31.96
N GLU A 28 -0.94 1.97 32.04
CA GLU A 28 -0.32 1.35 30.89
C GLU A 28 -1.42 0.58 30.11
N LYS A 29 -2.04 1.24 29.15
CA LYS A 29 -2.90 0.58 28.18
C LYS A 29 -1.99 -0.34 27.38
N THR A 30 -2.02 -1.64 27.63
CA THR A 30 -1.36 -2.62 26.79
C THR A 30 -1.94 -2.46 25.39
N GLU A 31 -1.16 -1.89 24.48
CA GLU A 31 -1.58 -1.70 23.09
C GLU A 31 -1.92 -3.06 22.49
N ALA A 32 -3.14 -3.19 21.98
CA ALA A 32 -3.59 -4.41 21.32
C ALA A 32 -2.92 -4.55 19.94
N TRP A 33 -2.81 -5.76 19.44
CA TRP A 33 -2.44 -5.98 18.05
C TRP A 33 -3.63 -5.66 17.14
N GLU A 34 -3.35 -4.97 16.05
CA GLU A 34 -4.27 -4.74 14.95
C GLU A 34 -3.74 -5.49 13.73
N PHE A 35 -4.60 -6.27 13.09
CA PHE A 35 -4.23 -7.06 11.94
C PHE A 35 -5.04 -6.64 10.72
N THR A 36 -4.39 -6.65 9.55
CA THR A 36 -5.07 -6.45 8.28
C THR A 36 -4.59 -7.49 7.26
N ALA A 37 -5.51 -8.04 6.51
CA ALA A 37 -5.23 -8.91 5.38
C ALA A 37 -5.93 -8.37 4.14
N THR A 38 -5.20 -8.20 3.04
CA THR A 38 -5.75 -7.70 1.78
C THR A 38 -5.27 -8.54 0.60
N ALA A 39 -6.20 -8.94 -0.25
CA ALA A 39 -5.93 -9.59 -1.53
C ALA A 39 -6.17 -8.60 -2.68
N TYR A 40 -5.32 -8.67 -3.72
CA TYR A 40 -5.36 -7.83 -4.90
C TYR A 40 -5.42 -8.65 -6.19
N PRO A 41 -6.60 -9.18 -6.58
CA PRO A 41 -6.79 -9.74 -7.91
C PRO A 41 -6.53 -8.68 -8.97
N THR A 42 -5.59 -8.95 -9.86
CA THR A 42 -5.12 -8.05 -10.91
C THR A 42 -5.35 -8.69 -12.27
N SER A 43 -6.01 -7.96 -13.16
CA SER A 43 -6.23 -8.33 -14.54
C SER A 43 -5.54 -7.36 -15.48
N ILE A 44 -4.66 -7.86 -16.33
CA ILE A 44 -3.89 -7.08 -17.30
C ILE A 44 -4.47 -7.35 -18.69
N ARG A 45 -4.82 -6.28 -19.40
CA ARG A 45 -5.27 -6.40 -20.79
C ARG A 45 -4.13 -6.97 -21.65
N HIS A 46 -4.37 -8.08 -22.33
CA HIS A 46 -3.36 -8.80 -23.13
C HIS A 46 -2.18 -9.37 -22.33
N GLY A 47 -2.34 -9.57 -21.00
CA GLY A 47 -1.34 -10.14 -20.11
C GLY A 47 -1.93 -11.21 -19.18
N ASP A 48 -1.05 -11.82 -18.40
CA ASP A 48 -1.44 -12.81 -17.40
C ASP A 48 -2.06 -12.12 -16.18
N SER A 49 -3.20 -12.61 -15.71
CA SER A 49 -3.82 -12.18 -14.46
C SER A 49 -3.12 -12.86 -13.28
N TYR A 50 -3.01 -12.15 -12.14
CA TYR A 50 -2.44 -12.69 -10.91
C TYR A 50 -3.15 -12.12 -9.69
N THR A 51 -2.87 -12.68 -8.52
CA THR A 51 -3.34 -12.13 -7.24
C THR A 51 -2.16 -11.93 -6.32
N SER A 52 -2.04 -10.72 -5.78
CA SER A 52 -1.11 -10.42 -4.70
C SER A 52 -1.85 -10.42 -3.37
N ALA A 53 -1.12 -10.62 -2.28
CA ALA A 53 -1.67 -10.53 -0.93
C ALA A 53 -0.69 -9.79 -0.02
N VAL A 54 -1.25 -9.00 0.90
CA VAL A 54 -0.52 -8.28 1.95
C VAL A 54 -1.20 -8.59 3.28
N PHE A 55 -0.40 -8.90 4.28
CA PHE A 55 -0.81 -9.06 5.66
C PHE A 55 0.01 -8.10 6.52
N THR A 56 -0.65 -7.31 7.36
CA THR A 56 0.00 -6.44 8.33
C THR A 56 -0.37 -6.79 9.75
N ALA A 57 0.54 -6.52 10.68
CA ALA A 57 0.31 -6.62 12.11
C ALA A 57 0.97 -5.40 12.78
N ASP A 58 0.15 -4.57 13.39
CA ASP A 58 0.57 -3.33 14.03
C ASP A 58 0.34 -3.41 15.54
N ARG A 59 1.30 -2.89 16.32
CA ARG A 59 1.18 -2.75 17.77
C ARG A 59 1.92 -1.51 18.22
N GLY A 60 1.17 -0.48 18.59
CA GLY A 60 1.75 0.82 18.85
C GLY A 60 2.52 1.36 17.65
N ALA A 61 3.78 1.66 17.84
CA ALA A 61 4.63 2.10 16.76
C ALA A 61 5.22 0.96 15.90
N LEU A 62 5.17 -0.29 16.35
CA LEU A 62 5.72 -1.41 15.59
C LEU A 62 4.79 -1.78 14.43
N HIS A 63 5.36 -1.84 13.23
CA HIS A 63 4.72 -2.34 12.01
C HIS A 63 5.43 -3.60 11.50
N LEU A 64 4.67 -4.66 11.28
CA LEU A 64 5.12 -5.89 10.63
C LEU A 64 4.27 -6.13 9.39
N GLU A 65 4.91 -6.54 8.30
CA GLU A 65 4.20 -6.81 7.06
C GLU A 65 4.76 -8.05 6.36
N GLY A 66 3.87 -8.89 5.84
CA GLY A 66 4.18 -10.03 4.99
C GLY A 66 3.43 -9.94 3.67
N ARG A 67 4.09 -10.30 2.56
CA ARG A 67 3.50 -10.18 1.21
C ARG A 67 3.73 -11.42 0.38
N TYR A 68 2.85 -11.62 -0.58
CA TYR A 68 2.93 -12.66 -1.59
C TYR A 68 2.62 -12.10 -2.98
N ASN A 69 3.40 -12.46 -4.00
CA ASN A 69 3.28 -11.95 -5.38
C ASN A 69 3.34 -10.42 -5.50
N TYR A 70 3.99 -9.72 -4.59
CA TYR A 70 3.96 -8.26 -4.55
C TYR A 70 5.14 -7.66 -5.33
N GLU A 71 6.37 -7.98 -4.99
CA GLU A 71 7.58 -7.51 -5.69
C GLU A 71 7.72 -8.14 -7.07
N SER A 72 7.29 -9.37 -7.21
CA SER A 72 7.13 -10.10 -8.49
C SER A 72 6.22 -11.32 -8.29
N VAL A 73 5.66 -11.84 -9.37
CA VAL A 73 4.88 -13.09 -9.30
C VAL A 73 5.77 -14.24 -8.86
N GLY A 74 5.40 -14.91 -7.76
CA GLY A 74 6.16 -15.98 -7.10
C GLY A 74 7.09 -15.49 -5.98
N ALA A 75 7.29 -14.18 -5.81
CA ALA A 75 8.02 -13.64 -4.68
C ALA A 75 7.20 -13.64 -3.40
N ARG A 76 7.92 -13.72 -2.28
CA ARG A 76 7.42 -13.49 -0.92
C ARG A 76 8.31 -12.46 -0.29
N SER A 77 7.75 -11.65 0.60
CA SER A 77 8.55 -10.66 1.33
C SER A 77 8.04 -10.48 2.75
N ALA A 78 8.92 -10.01 3.61
CA ALA A 78 8.58 -9.63 4.99
C ALA A 78 9.31 -8.33 5.34
N PHE A 79 8.62 -7.47 6.09
CA PHE A 79 9.10 -6.16 6.50
C PHE A 79 8.92 -5.95 8.00
N VAL A 80 9.80 -5.14 8.56
CA VAL A 80 9.64 -4.49 9.84
C VAL A 80 9.69 -2.98 9.61
N GLY A 81 8.76 -2.26 10.21
CA GLY A 81 8.62 -0.81 10.11
C GLY A 81 8.30 -0.16 11.44
N TRP A 82 8.28 1.16 11.45
CA TRP A 82 7.96 1.95 12.62
C TRP A 82 6.99 3.07 12.25
N ASN A 83 5.82 3.07 12.88
CA ASN A 83 4.76 4.03 12.64
C ASN A 83 5.01 5.31 13.46
N PHE A 84 5.11 6.44 12.77
CA PHE A 84 5.07 7.78 13.34
C PHE A 84 3.80 8.45 12.88
N SER A 85 3.05 9.06 13.79
CA SER A 85 1.82 9.75 13.43
C SER A 85 1.65 11.04 14.21
N GLY A 86 0.85 11.93 13.69
CA GLY A 86 0.55 13.19 14.36
C GLY A 86 -0.67 13.89 13.78
N ARG A 87 -1.16 14.87 14.53
CA ARG A 87 -2.25 15.76 14.13
C ARG A 87 -1.95 17.18 14.49
N SER A 88 -2.22 18.14 13.59
CA SER A 88 -2.13 19.56 13.88
C SER A 88 -3.48 20.13 14.35
N ASP A 89 -3.46 21.29 15.02
CA ASP A 89 -4.66 22.02 15.45
C ASP A 89 -5.56 22.42 14.26
N GLY A 90 -4.99 22.53 13.05
CA GLY A 90 -5.73 22.78 11.80
C GLY A 90 -6.41 21.54 11.20
N GLY A 91 -6.39 20.38 11.90
CA GLY A 91 -7.05 19.15 11.48
C GLY A 91 -6.26 18.34 10.43
N LEU A 92 -5.02 18.74 10.11
CA LEU A 92 -4.12 17.92 9.30
C LEU A 92 -3.68 16.70 10.12
N SER A 93 -3.93 15.50 9.62
CA SER A 93 -3.39 14.25 10.16
C SER A 93 -2.33 13.70 9.24
N TRP A 94 -1.32 13.03 9.80
CA TRP A 94 -0.29 12.36 9.02
C TRP A 94 0.20 11.10 9.72
N GLU A 95 0.63 10.15 8.90
CA GLU A 95 1.31 8.93 9.32
C GLU A 95 2.49 8.68 8.39
N LEU A 96 3.60 8.21 8.94
CA LEU A 96 4.82 7.89 8.23
C LEU A 96 5.38 6.58 8.77
N THR A 97 5.57 5.59 7.88
CA THR A 97 6.09 4.26 8.24
C THR A 97 7.33 3.94 7.39
N PRO A 98 8.52 4.36 7.81
CA PRO A 98 9.75 3.80 7.25
C PRO A 98 9.82 2.31 7.59
N MET A 99 10.21 1.48 6.61
CA MET A 99 10.30 0.03 6.76
C MET A 99 11.50 -0.55 6.02
N LEU A 100 11.97 -1.68 6.49
CA LEU A 100 13.02 -2.47 5.83
C LEU A 100 12.55 -3.91 5.73
N GLY A 101 12.67 -4.48 4.55
CA GLY A 101 12.26 -5.85 4.27
C GLY A 101 13.27 -6.63 3.47
N GLY A 102 12.98 -7.92 3.33
CA GLY A 102 13.62 -8.84 2.43
C GLY A 102 12.59 -9.54 1.56
N ALA A 103 12.89 -9.72 0.29
CA ALA A 103 12.13 -10.54 -0.64
C ALA A 103 12.92 -11.79 -1.00
N TRP A 104 12.21 -12.90 -1.29
CA TRP A 104 12.78 -14.19 -1.69
C TRP A 104 11.84 -14.94 -2.64
N GLY A 105 12.39 -15.93 -3.34
CA GLY A 105 11.68 -16.76 -4.33
C GLY A 105 12.05 -16.36 -5.76
N THR A 106 11.15 -15.79 -6.52
CA THR A 106 11.46 -15.29 -7.87
C THR A 106 12.27 -13.99 -7.86
N THR A 107 12.33 -13.31 -6.72
CA THR A 107 13.16 -12.12 -6.49
C THR A 107 13.80 -12.24 -5.12
N ASP A 108 15.14 -12.32 -5.06
CA ASP A 108 15.92 -12.25 -3.83
C ASP A 108 16.48 -10.83 -3.70
N ALA A 109 16.01 -10.06 -2.71
CA ALA A 109 16.35 -8.65 -2.59
C ALA A 109 16.23 -8.12 -1.16
N VAL A 110 16.99 -7.06 -0.86
CA VAL A 110 16.72 -6.17 0.28
C VAL A 110 15.83 -5.03 -0.22
N VAL A 111 14.79 -4.69 0.54
CA VAL A 111 13.76 -3.74 0.13
C VAL A 111 13.56 -2.69 1.23
N PRO A 112 14.31 -1.58 1.23
CA PRO A 112 13.92 -0.40 1.99
C PRO A 112 12.67 0.22 1.40
N GLY A 113 11.74 0.61 2.27
CA GLY A 113 10.44 1.17 1.90
C GLY A 113 9.99 2.29 2.82
N LEU A 114 9.02 3.03 2.36
CA LEU A 114 8.36 4.11 3.08
C LEU A 114 6.89 4.13 2.70
N LYS A 115 6.00 4.09 3.69
CA LYS A 115 4.59 4.43 3.53
C LYS A 115 4.33 5.77 4.19
N ALA A 116 3.45 6.58 3.60
CA ALA A 116 2.99 7.81 4.22
C ALA A 116 1.54 8.09 3.85
N THR A 117 0.79 8.60 4.83
CA THR A 117 -0.58 9.08 4.66
C THR A 117 -0.66 10.52 5.19
N VAL A 118 -1.35 11.38 4.47
CA VAL A 118 -1.69 12.73 4.93
C VAL A 118 -3.18 12.94 4.68
N GLY A 119 -3.91 13.45 5.69
CA GLY A 119 -5.33 13.71 5.60
C GLY A 119 -5.70 15.11 6.06
N LEU A 120 -6.62 15.78 5.34
CA LEU A 120 -7.18 17.06 5.71
C LEU A 120 -8.67 17.10 5.34
N GLY A 121 -9.54 17.14 6.34
CA GLY A 121 -10.98 17.12 6.15
C GLY A 121 -11.44 15.84 5.43
N ARG A 122 -11.98 15.98 4.22
CA ARG A 122 -12.43 14.86 3.39
C ARG A 122 -11.40 14.39 2.36
N PHE A 123 -10.24 15.03 2.29
CA PHE A 123 -9.17 14.68 1.36
C PHE A 123 -8.07 13.92 2.07
N ASP A 124 -7.49 12.96 1.36
CA ASP A 124 -6.31 12.25 1.81
C ASP A 124 -5.34 12.01 0.64
N PHE A 125 -4.08 11.88 0.99
CA PHE A 125 -3.01 11.44 0.10
C PHE A 125 -2.28 10.27 0.75
N TYR A 126 -2.12 9.17 0.00
CA TYR A 126 -1.32 8.02 0.38
C TYR A 126 -0.18 7.83 -0.60
N THR A 127 0.98 7.48 -0.11
CA THR A 127 2.13 7.05 -0.92
C THR A 127 2.82 5.85 -0.29
N GLU A 128 3.28 4.94 -1.14
CA GLU A 128 4.20 3.86 -0.83
C GLU A 128 5.35 3.92 -1.82
N ILE A 129 6.58 3.92 -1.32
CA ILE A 129 7.79 3.99 -2.13
C ILE A 129 8.72 2.88 -1.67
N GLU A 130 9.23 2.09 -2.61
CA GLU A 130 10.13 0.98 -2.34
C GLU A 130 11.27 0.95 -3.33
N TYR A 131 12.44 0.63 -2.83
CA TYR A 131 13.61 0.39 -3.65
C TYR A 131 14.02 -1.08 -3.54
N VAL A 132 13.65 -1.87 -4.53
CA VAL A 132 14.00 -3.30 -4.59
C VAL A 132 15.42 -3.45 -5.07
N ARG A 133 16.28 -4.04 -4.23
CA ARG A 133 17.73 -4.18 -4.41
C ARG A 133 18.14 -5.65 -4.46
N PRO A 134 17.98 -6.34 -5.59
CA PRO A 134 18.60 -7.63 -5.80
C PRO A 134 20.13 -7.50 -5.85
N ASP A 135 20.85 -8.61 -5.71
CA ASP A 135 22.31 -8.65 -5.85
C ASP A 135 22.74 -8.19 -7.25
N ASP A 136 22.00 -8.59 -8.29
CA ASP A 136 22.22 -8.09 -9.64
C ASP A 136 21.75 -6.63 -9.78
N GLN A 137 22.70 -5.73 -10.00
CA GLN A 137 22.45 -4.29 -10.13
C GLN A 137 21.53 -3.94 -11.30
N SER A 138 21.54 -4.73 -12.38
CA SER A 138 20.70 -4.49 -13.56
C SER A 138 19.22 -4.77 -13.31
N SER A 139 18.90 -5.53 -12.25
CA SER A 139 17.55 -5.90 -11.84
C SER A 139 16.96 -4.99 -10.75
N ARG A 140 17.69 -3.96 -10.32
CA ARG A 140 17.20 -3.00 -9.31
C ARG A 140 16.10 -2.12 -9.87
N TYR A 141 15.07 -1.85 -9.06
CA TYR A 141 14.00 -0.96 -9.48
C TYR A 141 13.44 -0.15 -8.31
N LEU A 142 12.88 1.01 -8.65
CA LEU A 142 12.09 1.85 -7.77
C LEU A 142 10.62 1.66 -8.12
N TYR A 143 9.85 1.28 -7.12
CA TYR A 143 8.39 1.23 -7.16
C TYR A 143 7.82 2.42 -6.39
N ALA A 144 6.73 2.99 -6.88
CA ALA A 144 5.95 3.98 -6.14
C ALA A 144 4.47 3.81 -6.47
N TRP A 145 3.65 3.80 -5.43
CA TRP A 145 2.19 3.84 -5.49
C TRP A 145 1.71 5.10 -4.80
N ASN A 146 0.80 5.83 -5.42
CA ASN A 146 0.26 7.06 -4.88
C ASN A 146 -1.25 7.08 -5.09
N GLU A 147 -1.99 7.56 -4.10
CA GLU A 147 -3.43 7.77 -4.17
C GLU A 147 -3.77 9.18 -3.68
N PHE A 148 -4.60 9.86 -4.42
CA PHE A 148 -5.28 11.07 -3.96
C PHE A 148 -6.76 10.74 -3.78
N GLY A 149 -7.22 10.75 -2.53
CA GLY A 149 -8.55 10.32 -2.12
C GLY A 149 -9.46 11.48 -1.72
N PHE A 150 -10.74 11.29 -1.96
CA PHE A 150 -11.84 12.12 -1.47
C PHE A 150 -12.89 11.23 -0.81
N LYS A 151 -13.27 11.52 0.42
CA LYS A 151 -14.27 10.80 1.22
C LYS A 151 -15.58 11.58 1.28
N PRO A 152 -16.53 11.38 0.34
CA PRO A 152 -17.85 12.01 0.41
C PRO A 152 -18.63 11.55 1.63
N SER A 153 -18.39 10.34 2.11
CA SER A 153 -18.94 9.75 3.33
C SER A 153 -17.89 8.86 4.02
N GLU A 154 -18.14 8.43 5.25
CA GLU A 154 -17.22 7.59 6.02
C GLU A 154 -16.99 6.20 5.38
N TRP A 155 -17.98 5.69 4.66
CA TRP A 155 -17.94 4.39 4.03
C TRP A 155 -17.47 4.40 2.56
N LEU A 156 -17.34 5.57 1.93
CA LEU A 156 -16.97 5.71 0.50
C LEU A 156 -15.75 6.60 0.34
N ARG A 157 -14.73 6.09 -0.36
CA ARG A 157 -13.54 6.82 -0.79
C ARG A 157 -13.39 6.68 -2.30
N LEU A 158 -13.28 7.80 -2.99
CA LEU A 158 -13.10 7.92 -4.44
C LEU A 158 -11.79 8.66 -4.72
N GLY A 159 -11.16 8.42 -5.88
CA GLY A 159 -9.96 9.18 -6.17
C GLY A 159 -9.25 8.79 -7.45
N ALA A 160 -8.00 9.23 -7.52
CA ALA A 160 -7.06 8.86 -8.57
C ALA A 160 -5.84 8.18 -7.97
N ALA A 161 -5.37 7.13 -8.64
CA ALA A 161 -4.17 6.40 -8.27
C ALA A 161 -3.13 6.50 -9.38
N VAL A 162 -1.86 6.56 -8.97
CA VAL A 162 -0.71 6.54 -9.87
C VAL A 162 0.25 5.48 -9.36
N GLN A 163 0.54 4.46 -10.17
CA GLN A 163 1.64 3.58 -9.90
C GLN A 163 2.78 3.82 -10.89
N ARG A 164 3.98 3.72 -10.38
CA ARG A 164 5.18 3.95 -11.15
C ARG A 164 6.23 2.89 -10.81
N THR A 165 6.73 2.22 -11.84
CA THR A 165 7.90 1.35 -11.73
C THR A 165 9.00 1.87 -12.63
N ARG A 166 10.24 1.90 -12.14
CA ARG A 166 11.43 2.24 -12.92
C ARG A 166 12.52 1.22 -12.62
N ALA A 167 12.77 0.33 -13.58
CA ALA A 167 13.91 -0.55 -13.54
C ALA A 167 15.23 0.26 -13.72
N TYR A 168 16.32 -0.17 -13.09
CA TYR A 168 17.61 0.49 -13.21
C TYR A 168 18.09 0.42 -14.66
N GLY A 169 18.31 1.59 -15.29
CA GLY A 169 18.69 1.70 -16.71
C GLY A 169 17.58 1.44 -17.73
N GLY A 170 16.36 1.11 -17.29
CA GLY A 170 15.21 0.87 -18.15
C GLY A 170 14.23 2.05 -18.24
N ASP A 171 13.21 1.88 -19.09
CA ASP A 171 12.14 2.84 -19.26
C ASP A 171 11.26 2.93 -18.00
N ARG A 172 10.69 4.12 -17.82
CA ARG A 172 9.71 4.38 -16.76
C ARG A 172 8.35 3.88 -17.20
N ASN A 173 7.76 2.95 -16.43
CA ASN A 173 6.34 2.60 -16.58
C ASN A 173 5.52 3.40 -15.57
N VAL A 174 4.55 4.16 -16.06
CA VAL A 174 3.62 4.96 -15.23
C VAL A 174 2.21 4.62 -15.66
N GLN A 175 1.40 4.21 -14.71
CA GLN A 175 -0.02 3.91 -14.91
C GLN A 175 -0.84 4.83 -14.01
N VAL A 176 -1.90 5.40 -14.57
CA VAL A 176 -2.78 6.36 -13.89
C VAL A 176 -4.22 5.94 -14.08
N GLY A 177 -5.03 6.05 -13.04
CA GLY A 177 -6.45 5.75 -13.19
C GLY A 177 -7.29 6.11 -11.98
N PRO A 178 -8.62 6.13 -12.14
CA PRO A 178 -9.55 6.31 -11.05
C PRO A 178 -9.59 5.07 -10.15
N PHE A 179 -9.99 5.30 -8.90
CA PHE A 179 -10.35 4.23 -7.98
C PHE A 179 -11.60 4.58 -7.16
N ALA A 180 -12.23 3.54 -6.63
CA ALA A 180 -13.29 3.64 -5.64
C ALA A 180 -13.09 2.54 -4.58
N GLN A 181 -13.36 2.88 -3.32
CA GLN A 181 -13.30 1.96 -2.18
C GLN A 181 -14.55 2.14 -1.32
N VAL A 182 -15.10 1.02 -0.86
CA VAL A 182 -16.22 0.95 0.06
C VAL A 182 -15.78 0.19 1.31
N THR A 183 -15.96 0.80 2.48
CA THR A 183 -15.66 0.18 3.77
C THR A 183 -16.97 -0.07 4.52
N TRP A 184 -17.15 -1.31 4.97
CA TRP A 184 -18.29 -1.70 5.80
C TRP A 184 -17.79 -2.57 6.95
N SER A 185 -17.95 -2.06 8.20
CA SER A 185 -17.40 -2.68 9.39
C SER A 185 -15.88 -2.96 9.23
N HIS A 186 -15.46 -4.21 9.27
CA HIS A 186 -14.08 -4.65 9.14
C HIS A 186 -13.65 -4.94 7.70
N PHE A 187 -14.54 -4.79 6.73
CA PHE A 187 -14.28 -5.14 5.35
C PHE A 187 -14.11 -3.90 4.48
N THR A 188 -13.16 -3.95 3.57
CA THR A 188 -12.99 -2.95 2.51
C THR A 188 -12.93 -3.63 1.16
N LEU A 189 -13.76 -3.15 0.24
CA LEU A 189 -13.76 -3.53 -1.17
C LEU A 189 -13.34 -2.33 -2.00
N GLY A 190 -12.35 -2.50 -2.87
CA GLY A 190 -11.89 -1.45 -3.76
C GLY A 190 -11.73 -1.93 -5.20
N GLY A 191 -11.67 -0.97 -6.12
CA GLY A 191 -11.36 -1.18 -7.52
C GLY A 191 -10.57 -0.03 -8.09
N TYR A 192 -9.53 -0.35 -8.86
CA TYR A 192 -8.64 0.58 -9.55
C TYR A 192 -8.65 0.25 -11.04
N TRP A 193 -8.73 1.26 -11.88
CA TRP A 193 -8.76 1.11 -13.32
C TRP A 193 -7.68 1.95 -13.97
N PHE A 194 -6.50 1.36 -14.13
CA PHE A 194 -5.34 2.03 -14.69
C PHE A 194 -5.36 2.05 -16.21
N ASN A 195 -4.92 3.18 -16.79
CA ASN A 195 -4.83 3.43 -18.23
C ASN A 195 -6.11 3.00 -18.97
N PRO A 196 -7.29 3.56 -18.60
CA PRO A 196 -8.57 3.13 -19.18
C PRO A 196 -8.57 3.20 -20.71
N GLY A 197 -8.91 2.08 -21.34
CA GLY A 197 -9.00 1.98 -22.80
C GLY A 197 -7.67 1.78 -23.56
N ALA A 198 -6.52 1.93 -22.87
CA ALA A 198 -5.21 1.72 -23.48
C ALA A 198 -4.87 0.23 -23.64
N SER A 199 -3.85 -0.09 -24.44
CA SER A 199 -3.39 -1.47 -24.66
C SER A 199 -2.77 -2.09 -23.41
N ASP A 200 -2.22 -1.27 -22.51
CA ASP A 200 -1.62 -1.61 -21.23
C ASP A 200 -2.57 -1.39 -20.04
N GLN A 201 -3.87 -1.39 -20.29
CA GLN A 201 -4.90 -1.26 -19.26
C GLN A 201 -4.75 -2.34 -18.19
N VAL A 202 -4.85 -1.93 -16.92
CA VAL A 202 -4.86 -2.83 -15.76
C VAL A 202 -6.07 -2.54 -14.88
N VAL A 203 -6.75 -3.60 -14.45
CA VAL A 203 -7.80 -3.52 -13.45
C VAL A 203 -7.33 -4.28 -12.21
N VAL A 204 -7.39 -3.62 -11.06
CA VAL A 204 -7.06 -4.23 -9.77
C VAL A 204 -8.27 -4.12 -8.86
N MET A 205 -8.63 -5.21 -8.22
CA MET A 205 -9.57 -5.20 -7.09
C MET A 205 -8.77 -5.26 -5.78
N SER A 206 -9.30 -4.69 -4.71
CA SER A 206 -8.78 -4.88 -3.35
C SER A 206 -9.88 -5.45 -2.46
N LEU A 207 -9.54 -6.51 -1.74
CA LEU A 207 -10.43 -7.23 -0.82
C LEU A 207 -9.73 -7.28 0.52
N GLY A 208 -10.10 -6.38 1.43
CA GLY A 208 -9.44 -6.19 2.72
C GLY A 208 -10.34 -6.56 3.90
N VAL A 209 -9.71 -7.07 4.97
CA VAL A 209 -10.33 -7.28 6.28
C VAL A 209 -9.37 -6.83 7.37
N SER A 210 -9.90 -6.10 8.38
CA SER A 210 -9.17 -5.67 9.58
C SER A 210 -9.78 -6.34 10.82
N PHE A 211 -8.95 -6.76 11.79
CA PHE A 211 -9.40 -7.46 13.02
C PHE A 211 -8.39 -7.32 14.15
#